data_332d117bf82500c2086dfb1607abdcfc
#
_entry.id   332d117bf82500c2086dfb1607abdcfc
#
_cell.length_a   1.000
_cell.length_b   1.000
_cell.length_c   1.000
_cell.angle_alpha   90.00
_cell.angle_beta   90.00
_cell.angle_gamma   90.00
#
_symmetry.space_group_name_H-M   'P 1'
#
loop_
_entity.id
_entity.type
_entity.pdbx_description
1 polymer ?
#
loop_
_entity_poly.entity_id
_entity_poly.type
_entity_poly.pdbx_seq_one_letter_code
_entity_poly.pdbx_strand_id
1 'polypeptide(L)'
;MLFMVIERFKNKDPKPIGERFKRSGRMMPDGVTYHASWIDPVEARCFQVMAAEDIDALKGWAARWADLADFEIVPVLSSHQYWAEQELQKNRSG
;
A
#
# COMPACT_ATOMS: atom_id res chain seq x y z
N MET A 1 6.86 7.08 6.92
CA MET A 1 6.19 5.85 7.41
C MET A 1 5.96 4.88 6.26
N LEU A 2 5.98 3.63 6.56
CA LEU A 2 5.76 2.57 5.59
C LEU A 2 4.35 2.00 5.73
N PHE A 3 3.72 1.72 4.60
CA PHE A 3 2.34 1.20 4.58
C PHE A 3 2.23 0.02 3.62
N MET A 4 1.49 -1.00 4.04
CA MET A 4 1.02 -2.04 3.15
C MET A 4 -0.38 -1.65 2.68
N VAL A 5 -0.56 -1.55 1.37
CA VAL A 5 -1.84 -1.22 0.76
C VAL A 5 -2.38 -2.49 0.11
N ILE A 6 -3.55 -2.91 0.53
CA ILE A 6 -4.22 -4.08 -0.03
C ILE A 6 -5.39 -3.57 -0.86
N GLU A 7 -5.36 -3.90 -2.14
CA GLU A 7 -6.33 -3.43 -3.13
C GLU A 7 -7.10 -4.64 -3.65
N ARG A 8 -8.41 -4.67 -3.41
CA ARG A 8 -9.29 -5.74 -3.88
C ARG A 8 -10.09 -5.24 -5.07
N PHE A 9 -9.92 -5.88 -6.22
CA PHE A 9 -10.58 -5.46 -7.45
C PHE A 9 -12.07 -5.77 -7.39
N LYS A 10 -12.90 -4.77 -7.65
CA LYS A 10 -14.35 -4.96 -7.67
C LYS A 10 -14.75 -5.97 -8.74
N ASN A 11 -15.70 -6.82 -8.41
CA ASN A 11 -16.17 -7.91 -9.28
C ASN A 11 -15.05 -8.91 -9.64
N LYS A 12 -13.95 -8.92 -8.88
CA LYS A 12 -12.76 -9.72 -9.17
C LYS A 12 -12.24 -9.49 -10.60
N ASP A 13 -12.39 -8.27 -11.11
CA ASP A 13 -12.03 -7.93 -12.48
C ASP A 13 -10.85 -6.94 -12.50
N PRO A 14 -9.65 -7.38 -12.90
CA PRO A 14 -8.49 -6.49 -12.98
C PRO A 14 -8.44 -5.63 -14.24
N LYS A 15 -9.28 -5.90 -15.23
CA LYS A 15 -9.20 -5.23 -16.53
C LYS A 15 -9.37 -3.72 -16.46
N PRO A 16 -10.40 -3.18 -15.78
CA PRO A 16 -10.56 -1.73 -15.70
C PRO A 16 -9.38 -1.03 -15.00
N ILE A 17 -8.80 -1.69 -13.99
CA ILE A 17 -7.60 -1.20 -13.31
C ILE A 17 -6.43 -1.09 -14.31
N GLY A 18 -6.16 -2.16 -15.04
CA GLY A 18 -5.07 -2.20 -16.02
C GLY A 18 -5.25 -1.18 -17.13
N GLU A 19 -6.47 -0.97 -17.59
CA GLU A 19 -6.78 0.02 -18.62
C GLU A 19 -6.52 1.45 -18.14
N ARG A 20 -6.96 1.78 -16.92
CA ARG A 20 -6.70 3.09 -16.33
C ARG A 20 -5.20 3.30 -16.08
N PHE A 21 -4.52 2.29 -15.59
CA PHE A 21 -3.07 2.33 -15.38
C PHE A 21 -2.33 2.64 -16.68
N LYS A 22 -2.73 2.01 -17.77
CA LYS A 22 -2.14 2.27 -19.08
C LYS A 22 -2.30 3.73 -19.52
N ARG A 23 -3.47 4.31 -19.26
CA ARG A 23 -3.77 5.70 -19.68
C ARG A 23 -3.10 6.74 -18.77
N SER A 24 -3.08 6.49 -17.49
CA SER A 24 -2.81 7.52 -16.47
C SER A 24 -1.70 7.16 -15.49
N GLY A 25 -1.12 5.98 -15.59
CA GLY A 25 -0.15 5.49 -14.60
C GLY A 25 -0.79 5.30 -13.23
N ARG A 26 0.03 5.27 -12.20
CA ARG A 26 -0.43 5.07 -10.82
C ARG A 26 -1.14 6.29 -10.24
N MET A 27 -0.95 7.44 -10.84
CA MET A 27 -1.48 8.72 -10.35
C MET A 27 -1.03 9.02 -8.91
N MET A 28 0.26 8.78 -8.63
CA MET A 28 0.83 9.03 -7.31
C MET A 28 0.82 10.51 -6.98
N PRO A 29 0.33 10.89 -5.78
CA PRO A 29 0.48 12.26 -5.32
C PRO A 29 1.89 12.53 -4.84
N ASP A 30 2.23 13.81 -4.70
CA ASP A 30 3.50 14.21 -4.08
C ASP A 30 3.55 13.67 -2.65
N GLY A 31 4.73 13.29 -2.20
CA GLY A 31 4.94 12.79 -0.86
C GLY A 31 4.67 11.31 -0.66
N VAL A 32 4.25 10.60 -1.71
CA VAL A 32 4.08 9.14 -1.68
C VAL A 32 5.10 8.48 -2.59
N THR A 33 5.85 7.52 -2.04
CA THR A 33 6.83 6.75 -2.78
C THR A 33 6.37 5.30 -2.91
N TYR A 34 6.27 4.83 -4.14
CA TYR A 34 5.96 3.42 -4.44
C TYR A 34 7.24 2.60 -4.34
N HIS A 35 7.20 1.48 -3.61
CA HIS A 35 8.34 0.57 -3.49
C HIS A 35 8.19 -0.68 -4.35
N ALA A 36 7.10 -1.41 -4.16
CA ALA A 36 6.88 -2.68 -4.87
C ALA A 36 5.43 -3.10 -4.77
N SER A 37 5.01 -3.97 -5.67
CA SER A 37 3.67 -4.57 -5.60
C SER A 37 3.67 -6.00 -6.14
N TRP A 38 2.69 -6.75 -5.68
CA TRP A 38 2.46 -8.14 -6.08
C TRP A 38 0.97 -8.33 -6.30
N ILE A 39 0.61 -9.15 -7.28
CA ILE A 39 -0.79 -9.45 -7.58
C ILE A 39 -1.10 -10.89 -7.20
N ASP A 40 -2.20 -11.08 -6.48
CA ASP A 40 -2.81 -12.37 -6.23
C ASP A 40 -3.87 -12.58 -7.32
N PRO A 41 -3.59 -13.40 -8.35
CA PRO A 41 -4.52 -13.57 -9.46
C PRO A 41 -5.73 -14.42 -9.10
N VAL A 42 -5.65 -15.20 -8.04
CA VAL A 42 -6.74 -16.08 -7.62
C VAL A 42 -7.87 -15.27 -6.98
N GLU A 43 -7.52 -14.42 -6.02
CA GLU A 43 -8.51 -13.60 -5.29
C GLU A 43 -8.66 -12.20 -5.88
N ALA A 44 -7.98 -11.90 -6.96
CA ALA A 44 -8.02 -10.61 -7.66
C ALA A 44 -7.73 -9.43 -6.71
N ARG A 45 -6.53 -9.46 -6.13
CA ARG A 45 -6.07 -8.38 -5.24
C ARG A 45 -4.61 -8.06 -5.48
N CYS A 46 -4.24 -6.84 -5.11
CA CYS A 46 -2.87 -6.35 -5.23
C CYS A 46 -2.37 -5.95 -3.86
N PHE A 47 -1.14 -6.33 -3.54
CA PHE A 47 -0.44 -5.93 -2.33
C PHE A 47 0.64 -4.94 -2.74
N GLN A 48 0.61 -3.73 -2.17
CA GLN A 48 1.58 -2.69 -2.51
C GLN A 48 2.25 -2.17 -1.25
N VAL A 49 3.56 -1.93 -1.34
CA VAL A 49 4.32 -1.29 -0.26
C VAL A 49 4.63 0.12 -0.68
N MET A 50 4.20 1.08 0.13
CA MET A 50 4.39 2.50 -0.15
C MET A 50 4.88 3.25 1.08
N ALA A 51 5.64 4.31 0.87
CA ALA A 51 6.08 5.20 1.92
C ALA A 51 5.38 6.56 1.79
N ALA A 52 4.98 7.13 2.92
CA ALA A 52 4.41 8.47 2.99
C ALA A 52 4.64 9.02 4.40
N GLU A 53 4.62 10.35 4.55
CA GLU A 53 4.74 10.97 5.87
C GLU A 53 3.48 10.75 6.70
N ASP A 54 2.31 10.77 6.07
CA ASP A 54 1.06 10.46 6.74
C ASP A 54 0.11 9.66 5.85
N ILE A 55 -0.88 9.04 6.49
CA ILE A 55 -1.84 8.16 5.83
C ILE A 55 -2.81 8.92 4.92
N ASP A 56 -3.03 10.21 5.15
CA ASP A 56 -3.99 10.99 4.38
C ASP A 56 -3.60 11.12 2.91
N ALA A 57 -2.30 11.20 2.62
CA ALA A 57 -1.80 11.20 1.24
C ALA A 57 -2.17 9.90 0.52
N LEU A 58 -2.09 8.77 1.22
CA LEU A 58 -2.47 7.46 0.66
C LEU A 58 -3.98 7.33 0.49
N LYS A 59 -4.74 7.84 1.45
CA LYS A 59 -6.22 7.85 1.34
C LYS A 59 -6.68 8.68 0.15
N GLY A 60 -6.03 9.82 -0.09
CA GLY A 60 -6.29 10.64 -1.28
C GLY A 60 -5.97 9.92 -2.57
N TRP A 61 -4.85 9.19 -2.60
CA TRP A 61 -4.50 8.37 -3.76
C TRP A 61 -5.52 7.25 -3.96
N ALA A 62 -5.87 6.52 -2.91
CA ALA A 62 -6.84 5.42 -2.98
C ALA A 62 -8.20 5.91 -3.50
N ALA A 63 -8.61 7.12 -3.15
CA ALA A 63 -9.88 7.70 -3.62
C ALA A 63 -9.92 7.82 -5.15
N ARG A 64 -8.78 7.96 -5.80
CA ARG A 64 -8.70 8.04 -7.28
C ARG A 64 -9.02 6.71 -7.95
N TRP A 65 -8.97 5.61 -7.20
CA TRP A 65 -9.18 4.25 -7.69
C TRP A 65 -10.40 3.57 -7.05
N ALA A 66 -11.08 4.27 -6.13
CA ALA A 66 -12.14 3.69 -5.30
C ALA A 66 -13.36 3.20 -6.08
N ASP A 67 -13.56 3.70 -7.30
CA ASP A 67 -14.61 3.20 -8.19
C ASP A 67 -14.32 1.81 -8.74
N LEU A 68 -13.05 1.40 -8.77
CA LEU A 68 -12.63 0.12 -9.36
C LEU A 68 -12.12 -0.90 -8.34
N ALA A 69 -11.79 -0.45 -7.13
CA ALA A 69 -11.21 -1.33 -6.11
C ALA A 69 -11.54 -0.85 -4.72
N ASP A 70 -11.52 -1.79 -3.77
CA ASP A 70 -11.61 -1.50 -2.34
C ASP A 70 -10.21 -1.55 -1.74
N PHE A 71 -9.90 -0.60 -0.86
CA PHE A 71 -8.55 -0.43 -0.31
C PHE A 71 -8.53 -0.65 1.19
N GLU A 72 -7.47 -1.32 1.63
CA GLU A 72 -7.11 -1.42 3.04
C GLU A 72 -5.68 -0.89 3.17
N ILE A 73 -5.45 0.07 4.07
CA ILE A 73 -4.14 0.70 4.25
C ILE A 73 -3.67 0.38 5.67
N VAL A 74 -2.56 -0.33 5.78
CA VAL A 74 -2.03 -0.80 7.07
C VAL A 74 -0.65 -0.20 7.31
N PRO A 75 -0.46 0.59 8.37
CA PRO A 75 0.88 1.02 8.76
C PRO A 75 1.72 -0.19 9.16
N VAL A 76 2.93 -0.26 8.65
CA VAL A 76 3.81 -1.41 8.92
C VAL A 76 5.22 -0.94 9.23
N LEU A 77 5.95 -1.79 9.94
CA LEU A 77 7.39 -1.70 10.07
C LEU A 77 8.00 -2.86 9.30
N SER A 78 9.19 -2.69 8.76
CA SER A 78 9.94 -3.86 8.29
C SER A 78 10.23 -4.77 9.48
N SER A 79 10.39 -6.05 9.23
CA SER A 79 10.75 -6.98 10.30
C SER A 79 12.05 -6.57 10.98
N HIS A 80 13.01 -6.09 10.19
CA HIS A 80 14.28 -5.60 10.72
C HIS A 80 14.08 -4.42 11.71
N GLN A 81 13.28 -3.43 11.33
CA GLN A 81 12.98 -2.28 12.18
C GLN A 81 12.26 -2.70 13.46
N TYR A 82 11.25 -3.57 13.32
CA TYR A 82 10.48 -4.04 14.46
C TYR A 82 11.39 -4.73 15.49
N TRP A 83 12.21 -5.67 15.06
CA TRP A 83 13.07 -6.41 15.96
C TRP A 83 14.19 -5.55 16.54
N ALA A 84 14.71 -4.58 15.77
CA ALA A 84 15.69 -3.63 16.28
C ALA A 84 15.11 -2.77 17.41
N GLU A 85 13.86 -2.32 17.27
CA GLU A 85 13.18 -1.56 18.32
C GLU A 85 12.93 -2.40 19.58
N GLN A 86 12.55 -3.68 19.42
CA GLN A 86 12.38 -4.58 20.56
C GLN A 86 13.70 -4.78 21.32
N GLU A 87 14.78 -4.92 20.60
CA GLU A 87 16.12 -5.06 21.19
C GLU A 87 16.52 -3.81 22.00
N LEU A 88 16.26 -2.63 21.45
CA LEU A 88 16.51 -1.36 22.15
C LEU A 88 15.68 -1.24 23.42
N GLN A 89 14.41 -1.59 23.38
CA GLN A 89 13.52 -1.56 24.54
C GLN A 89 13.98 -2.55 25.62
N LYS A 90 14.40 -3.74 25.22
CA LYS A 90 14.92 -4.75 26.13
C LYS A 90 16.17 -4.24 26.86
N ASN A 91 17.07 -3.57 26.14
CA ASN A 91 18.28 -3.00 26.73
C ASN A 91 17.97 -1.84 27.68
N ARG A 92 16.91 -1.08 27.41
CA ARG A 92 16.48 0.03 28.28
C ARG A 92 15.82 -0.44 29.57
N SER A 93 15.10 -1.55 29.53
CA SER A 93 14.39 -2.07 30.69
C SER A 93 15.23 -3.00 31.57
N GLY A 94 16.41 -3.31 31.12
CA GLY A 94 17.39 -4.10 31.89
C GLY A 94 18.33 -3.20 32.66
#